data_4a13e29eef8ffa11e1d79729c69d2e21
#
_entry.id   4a13e29eef8ffa11e1d79729c69d2e21
#
_cell.length_a   1.000
_cell.length_b   1.000
_cell.length_c   1.000
_cell.angle_alpha   90.00
_cell.angle_beta   90.00
_cell.angle_gamma   90.00
#
_symmetry.space_group_name_H-M   'P 1'
#
loop_
_entity.id
_entity.type
_entity.pdbx_description
1 polymer ?
#
loop_
_entity_poly.entity_id
_entity_poly.type
_entity_poly.pdbx_seq_one_letter_code
_entity_poly.pdbx_strand_id
1 'polypeptide(L)'
;MTKTARYFTVLLTVVLVITVSIWGPEALAKYKDKGILNKPHIEVVMEAGEGYRYQMNANEKLYILARCIGSQVLSESEQNALTFYAGNAGLDYEDLEGSYAFVRKYNGPSGKEITDEQIYTTCNEGLRVLKELNILPQNVNDVNAASYNATLYSAIDVLEPRNNVVVWKMELSNSQKNADKENRLIDAYIDADDGKIYEFYARTSLFWGDIDTDAIIEAWADYMGLGTPSAYESDNPLLETTPYFKKYVFPGMGEGRTIVTVGYYEGINEIFLKIS
;
A
#
# COMPACT_ATOMS: atom_id res chain seq x y z
N MET A 1 -36.57 -53.09 -39.31
CA MET A 1 -37.21 -51.79 -39.02
C MET A 1 -38.00 -51.38 -40.23
N THR A 2 -39.28 -51.23 -40.11
CA THR A 2 -40.16 -50.80 -41.20
C THR A 2 -39.87 -49.35 -41.59
N LYS A 3 -40.07 -48.98 -42.87
CA LYS A 3 -39.83 -47.61 -43.35
C LYS A 3 -40.54 -46.58 -42.48
N THR A 4 -41.72 -46.85 -41.98
CA THR A 4 -42.53 -46.07 -41.05
C THR A 4 -41.79 -45.77 -39.71
N ALA A 5 -41.11 -46.75 -39.13
CA ALA A 5 -40.36 -46.58 -37.89
C ALA A 5 -39.17 -45.62 -38.05
N ARG A 6 -38.49 -45.64 -39.21
CA ARG A 6 -37.41 -44.72 -39.52
C ARG A 6 -37.90 -43.28 -39.63
N TYR A 7 -39.02 -43.03 -40.31
CA TYR A 7 -39.58 -41.67 -40.40
C TYR A 7 -40.04 -41.17 -39.04
N PHE A 8 -40.60 -42.01 -38.19
CA PHE A 8 -41.01 -41.63 -36.85
C PHE A 8 -39.81 -41.27 -35.96
N THR A 9 -38.71 -42.02 -36.06
CA THR A 9 -37.48 -41.73 -35.33
C THR A 9 -36.87 -40.42 -35.77
N VAL A 10 -36.80 -40.14 -37.07
CA VAL A 10 -36.29 -38.89 -37.61
C VAL A 10 -37.15 -37.70 -37.16
N LEU A 11 -38.47 -37.84 -37.22
CA LEU A 11 -39.37 -36.77 -36.76
C LEU A 11 -39.17 -36.47 -35.27
N LEU A 12 -39.06 -37.50 -34.45
CA LEU A 12 -38.87 -37.37 -33.01
C LEU A 12 -37.53 -36.70 -32.68
N THR A 13 -36.46 -37.02 -33.42
CA THR A 13 -35.15 -36.37 -33.28
C THR A 13 -35.20 -34.90 -33.67
N VAL A 14 -35.90 -34.56 -34.75
CA VAL A 14 -36.02 -33.14 -35.16
C VAL A 14 -36.79 -32.33 -34.13
N VAL A 15 -37.90 -32.86 -33.61
CA VAL A 15 -38.67 -32.20 -32.55
C VAL A 15 -37.82 -32.02 -31.30
N LEU A 16 -37.03 -33.03 -30.91
CA LEU A 16 -36.14 -32.95 -29.74
C LEU A 16 -35.05 -31.88 -29.93
N VAL A 17 -34.43 -31.83 -31.11
CA VAL A 17 -33.41 -30.78 -31.42
C VAL A 17 -34.01 -29.40 -31.37
N ILE A 18 -35.21 -29.21 -31.95
CA ILE A 18 -35.89 -27.90 -31.91
C ILE A 18 -36.22 -27.51 -30.47
N THR A 19 -36.75 -28.43 -29.67
CA THR A 19 -37.09 -28.17 -28.27
C THR A 19 -35.84 -27.78 -27.45
N VAL A 20 -34.73 -28.52 -27.60
CA VAL A 20 -33.47 -28.23 -26.92
C VAL A 20 -32.85 -26.91 -27.40
N SER A 21 -32.97 -26.58 -28.70
CA SER A 21 -32.46 -25.32 -29.24
C SER A 21 -33.22 -24.10 -28.75
N ILE A 22 -34.53 -24.21 -28.50
CA ILE A 22 -35.35 -23.08 -28.01
C ILE A 22 -35.26 -22.96 -26.49
N TRP A 23 -35.34 -24.04 -25.74
CA TRP A 23 -35.43 -24.03 -24.29
C TRP A 23 -34.09 -24.25 -23.58
N GLY A 24 -33.11 -24.83 -24.26
CA GLY A 24 -31.80 -25.14 -23.72
C GLY A 24 -31.04 -23.88 -23.23
N PRO A 25 -30.92 -22.84 -24.05
CA PRO A 25 -30.25 -21.59 -23.65
C PRO A 25 -30.92 -20.91 -22.45
N GLU A 26 -32.27 -20.91 -22.43
CA GLU A 26 -33.01 -20.27 -21.31
C GLU A 26 -32.89 -21.10 -20.02
N ALA A 27 -32.92 -22.43 -20.10
CA ALA A 27 -32.71 -23.32 -18.95
C ALA A 27 -31.28 -23.22 -18.41
N LEU A 28 -30.28 -23.12 -19.30
CA LEU A 28 -28.88 -22.92 -18.93
C LEU A 28 -28.62 -21.55 -18.29
N ALA A 29 -29.24 -20.49 -18.82
CA ALA A 29 -29.19 -19.18 -18.24
C ALA A 29 -29.80 -19.15 -16.83
N LYS A 30 -31.03 -19.71 -16.68
CA LYS A 30 -31.66 -19.82 -15.34
C LYS A 30 -30.89 -20.70 -14.36
N TYR A 31 -30.18 -21.74 -14.84
CA TYR A 31 -29.32 -22.55 -13.97
C TYR A 31 -28.07 -21.82 -13.51
N LYS A 32 -27.43 -21.07 -14.41
CA LYS A 32 -26.30 -20.17 -14.07
C LYS A 32 -26.73 -19.04 -13.13
N ASP A 33 -27.86 -18.41 -13.42
CA ASP A 33 -28.40 -17.33 -12.59
C ASP A 33 -28.78 -17.80 -11.17
N LYS A 34 -29.32 -19.02 -11.02
CA LYS A 34 -29.53 -19.62 -9.69
C LYS A 34 -28.22 -19.85 -8.93
N GLY A 35 -27.12 -20.15 -9.63
CA GLY A 35 -25.80 -20.31 -9.03
C GLY A 35 -25.16 -18.99 -8.57
N ILE A 36 -25.53 -17.89 -9.23
CA ILE A 36 -24.96 -16.55 -9.00
C ILE A 36 -25.90 -15.72 -8.10
N LEU A 37 -27.22 -15.71 -8.38
CA LEU A 37 -28.19 -14.85 -7.71
C LEU A 37 -28.71 -15.37 -6.37
N ASN A 38 -28.62 -16.68 -6.10
CA ASN A 38 -29.06 -17.28 -4.83
C ASN A 38 -27.95 -17.60 -3.82
N LYS A 39 -26.72 -17.21 -4.09
CA LYS A 39 -25.74 -17.02 -3.02
C LYS A 39 -25.93 -15.59 -2.56
N PRO A 40 -26.42 -15.36 -1.33
CA PRO A 40 -26.22 -14.03 -0.76
C PRO A 40 -24.70 -13.88 -0.72
N HIS A 41 -24.14 -13.08 -1.63
CA HIS A 41 -22.94 -12.38 -1.29
C HIS A 41 -23.37 -11.52 -0.08
N ILE A 42 -23.19 -12.05 1.11
CA ILE A 42 -23.05 -11.23 2.29
C ILE A 42 -21.68 -10.60 2.11
N GLU A 43 -21.59 -9.66 1.18
CA GLU A 43 -20.69 -8.56 1.37
C GLU A 43 -21.20 -7.92 2.67
N VAL A 44 -20.40 -8.00 3.72
CA VAL A 44 -20.58 -7.11 4.85
C VAL A 44 -20.56 -5.73 4.21
N VAL A 45 -21.74 -5.16 4.00
CA VAL A 45 -21.90 -3.77 3.58
C VAL A 45 -21.36 -3.01 4.76
N MET A 46 -20.08 -2.70 4.71
CA MET A 46 -19.49 -1.70 5.58
C MET A 46 -20.30 -0.43 5.37
N GLU A 47 -20.71 0.18 6.48
CA GLU A 47 -21.61 1.32 6.52
C GLU A 47 -21.26 2.35 5.43
N ALA A 48 -22.31 2.88 4.79
CA ALA A 48 -22.23 3.83 3.71
C ALA A 48 -21.29 5.01 4.05
N GLY A 49 -20.11 5.04 3.46
CA GLY A 49 -19.06 6.05 3.68
C GLY A 49 -17.64 5.50 3.54
N GLU A 50 -17.42 4.22 3.79
CA GLU A 50 -16.12 3.60 3.54
C GLU A 50 -16.03 3.27 2.04
N GLY A 51 -15.14 3.94 1.35
CA GLY A 51 -14.78 3.57 -0.01
C GLY A 51 -14.41 2.08 -0.03
N TYR A 52 -14.93 1.35 -1.00
CA TYR A 52 -14.78 -0.09 -1.15
C TYR A 52 -13.28 -0.42 -1.23
N ARG A 53 -12.69 -0.86 -0.13
CA ARG A 53 -11.28 -1.26 -0.05
C ARG A 53 -11.17 -2.77 0.07
N TYR A 54 -10.16 -3.34 -0.58
CA TYR A 54 -9.77 -4.71 -0.29
C TYR A 54 -9.07 -4.79 1.06
N GLN A 55 -9.30 -5.89 1.76
CA GLN A 55 -8.53 -6.20 2.96
C GLN A 55 -7.16 -6.75 2.51
N MET A 56 -6.18 -5.86 2.45
CA MET A 56 -4.81 -6.18 2.06
C MET A 56 -4.00 -6.67 3.26
N ASN A 57 -3.07 -7.59 3.01
CA ASN A 57 -2.08 -7.97 4.00
C ASN A 57 -0.99 -6.89 4.15
N ALA A 58 -0.14 -7.02 5.17
CA ALA A 58 0.88 -6.02 5.49
C ALA A 58 1.88 -5.78 4.34
N ASN A 59 2.30 -6.84 3.64
CA ASN A 59 3.23 -6.73 2.51
C ASN A 59 2.60 -6.00 1.31
N GLU A 60 1.32 -6.27 1.02
CA GLU A 60 0.58 -5.60 -0.05
C GLU A 60 0.40 -4.10 0.26
N LYS A 61 0.03 -3.75 1.49
CA LYS A 61 -0.06 -2.36 1.93
C LYS A 61 1.30 -1.65 1.79
N LEU A 62 2.36 -2.28 2.26
CA LEU A 62 3.72 -1.75 2.17
C LEU A 62 4.14 -1.51 0.72
N TYR A 63 3.86 -2.47 -0.17
CA TYR A 63 4.19 -2.38 -1.59
C TYR A 63 3.49 -1.21 -2.28
N ILE A 64 2.16 -1.08 -2.09
CA ILE A 64 1.39 0.02 -2.69
C ILE A 64 1.88 1.37 -2.17
N LEU A 65 2.11 1.49 -0.87
CA LEU A 65 2.60 2.72 -0.27
C LEU A 65 4.00 3.10 -0.82
N ALA A 66 4.92 2.15 -0.91
CA ALA A 66 6.24 2.35 -1.47
C ALA A 66 6.19 2.84 -2.93
N ARG A 67 5.37 2.19 -3.76
CA ARG A 67 5.17 2.60 -5.16
C ARG A 67 4.58 3.99 -5.28
N CYS A 68 3.60 4.33 -4.44
CA CYS A 68 2.98 5.66 -4.45
C CYS A 68 3.96 6.76 -4.00
N ILE A 69 4.76 6.52 -2.96
CA ILE A 69 5.78 7.48 -2.50
C ILE A 69 6.89 7.62 -3.55
N GLY A 70 7.34 6.50 -4.13
CA GLY A 70 8.35 6.49 -5.19
C GLY A 70 7.92 7.26 -6.43
N SER A 71 6.66 7.19 -6.82
CA SER A 71 6.11 7.92 -7.98
C SER A 71 6.13 9.45 -7.80
N GLN A 72 6.18 9.96 -6.56
CA GLN A 72 6.31 11.40 -6.30
C GLN A 72 7.71 11.96 -6.54
N VAL A 73 8.71 11.09 -6.58
CA VAL A 73 10.12 11.47 -6.81
C VAL A 73 10.43 11.60 -8.30
N LEU A 74 9.49 11.25 -9.19
CA LEU A 74 9.65 11.46 -10.63
C LEU A 74 9.79 12.96 -10.91
N SER A 75 10.82 13.31 -11.70
CA SER A 75 11.07 14.69 -12.11
C SER A 75 9.84 15.29 -12.83
N GLU A 76 9.66 16.61 -12.77
CA GLU A 76 8.56 17.29 -13.50
C GLU A 76 8.52 16.93 -14.99
N SER A 77 9.67 16.61 -15.60
CA SER A 77 9.77 16.15 -16.99
C SER A 77 9.17 14.76 -17.20
N GLU A 78 9.32 13.85 -16.24
CA GLU A 78 8.75 12.51 -16.30
C GLU A 78 7.26 12.52 -15.98
N GLN A 79 6.82 13.35 -15.04
CA GLN A 79 5.40 13.58 -14.75
C GLN A 79 4.69 14.20 -15.97
N ASN A 80 5.31 15.16 -16.64
CA ASN A 80 4.78 15.77 -17.86
C ASN A 80 4.75 14.79 -19.03
N ALA A 81 5.74 13.90 -19.14
CA ALA A 81 5.75 12.84 -20.14
C ALA A 81 4.59 11.85 -19.92
N LEU A 82 4.38 11.40 -18.69
CA LEU A 82 3.25 10.53 -18.32
C LEU A 82 1.90 11.19 -18.59
N THR A 83 1.75 12.49 -18.27
CA THR A 83 0.52 13.25 -18.52
C THR A 83 0.30 13.46 -20.04
N PHE A 84 1.36 13.67 -20.80
CA PHE A 84 1.30 13.83 -22.25
C PHE A 84 0.90 12.52 -22.95
N TYR A 85 1.44 11.39 -22.51
CA TYR A 85 1.09 10.06 -23.02
C TYR A 85 -0.36 9.68 -22.64
N ALA A 86 -0.82 9.98 -21.43
CA ALA A 86 -2.19 9.71 -21.01
C ALA A 86 -3.25 10.54 -21.78
N GLY A 87 -2.88 11.71 -22.32
CA GLY A 87 -3.79 12.62 -23.04
C GLY A 87 -3.96 12.39 -24.52
N ASN A 88 -3.06 11.68 -25.21
CA ASN A 88 -2.95 11.72 -26.69
C ASN A 88 -3.00 10.38 -27.44
N ALA A 89 -3.08 9.24 -26.78
CA ALA A 89 -3.17 7.96 -27.47
C ALA A 89 -4.21 7.08 -26.77
N GLY A 90 -4.97 6.31 -27.54
CA GLY A 90 -5.58 5.10 -27.03
C GLY A 90 -4.47 4.18 -26.55
N LEU A 91 -3.99 4.44 -25.36
CA LEU A 91 -2.98 3.61 -24.68
C LEU A 91 -3.66 2.29 -24.36
N ASP A 92 -3.12 1.22 -24.89
CA ASP A 92 -3.31 -0.09 -24.34
C ASP A 92 -2.83 -0.03 -22.89
N TYR A 93 -3.74 -0.20 -21.95
CA TYR A 93 -3.46 -0.14 -20.50
C TYR A 93 -2.46 -1.21 -20.04
N GLU A 94 -2.10 -2.15 -20.90
CA GLU A 94 -1.09 -3.19 -20.65
C GLU A 94 0.36 -2.67 -20.62
N ASP A 95 0.63 -1.48 -21.19
CA ASP A 95 1.99 -0.89 -21.23
C ASP A 95 2.28 0.08 -20.07
N LEU A 96 1.29 0.34 -19.19
CA LEU A 96 1.49 1.12 -17.98
C LEU A 96 1.87 0.18 -16.82
N GLU A 97 3.11 -0.22 -16.73
CA GLU A 97 3.64 -0.87 -15.52
C GLU A 97 3.44 0.03 -14.30
N GLY A 98 2.26 -0.15 -13.66
CA GLY A 98 1.92 0.40 -12.36
C GLY A 98 1.66 1.90 -12.32
N SER A 99 0.43 2.30 -12.60
CA SER A 99 -0.03 3.66 -12.26
C SER A 99 -0.37 3.73 -10.78
N TYR A 100 0.51 4.31 -9.98
CA TYR A 100 0.29 4.54 -8.55
C TYR A 100 0.11 6.04 -8.30
N ALA A 101 -0.90 6.39 -7.50
CA ALA A 101 -1.20 7.76 -7.14
C ALA A 101 -1.14 7.96 -5.62
N PHE A 102 -0.46 9.02 -5.20
CA PHE A 102 -0.42 9.45 -3.81
C PHE A 102 -1.16 10.77 -3.68
N VAL A 103 -2.39 10.73 -3.17
CA VAL A 103 -3.34 11.84 -3.23
C VAL A 103 -3.69 12.33 -1.84
N ARG A 104 -3.65 13.64 -1.62
CA ARG A 104 -4.13 14.22 -0.36
C ARG A 104 -5.64 14.04 -0.23
N LYS A 105 -6.07 13.50 0.93
CA LYS A 105 -7.48 13.25 1.23
C LYS A 105 -8.08 14.47 1.93
N TYR A 106 -8.74 15.34 1.16
CA TYR A 106 -9.32 16.58 1.67
C TYR A 106 -10.61 16.39 2.48
N ASN A 107 -11.30 15.27 2.25
CA ASN A 107 -12.58 14.97 2.95
C ASN A 107 -12.38 14.47 4.38
N GLY A 108 -11.12 14.44 4.85
CA GLY A 108 -10.78 13.91 6.18
C GLY A 108 -10.87 12.39 6.27
N PRO A 109 -10.68 11.85 7.48
CA PRO A 109 -10.78 10.43 7.76
C PRO A 109 -12.24 9.94 7.59
N SER A 110 -12.40 8.67 7.23
CA SER A 110 -13.69 8.01 7.02
C SER A 110 -13.74 6.66 7.73
N GLY A 111 -14.92 6.28 8.20
CA GLY A 111 -15.15 5.00 8.84
C GLY A 111 -14.31 4.79 10.09
N LYS A 112 -13.41 3.79 10.08
CA LYS A 112 -12.56 3.43 11.22
C LYS A 112 -11.19 4.11 11.21
N GLU A 113 -10.91 4.94 10.21
CA GLU A 113 -9.64 5.64 10.13
C GLU A 113 -9.39 6.52 11.36
N ILE A 114 -8.14 6.58 11.80
CA ILE A 114 -7.69 7.44 12.89
C ILE A 114 -8.02 8.90 12.54
N THR A 115 -8.67 9.60 13.47
CA THR A 115 -9.11 10.98 13.26
C THR A 115 -7.98 11.99 13.48
N ASP A 116 -8.20 13.22 12.99
CA ASP A 116 -7.30 14.38 13.22
C ASP A 116 -7.00 14.62 14.70
N GLU A 117 -7.94 14.33 15.56
CA GLU A 117 -7.80 14.50 17.02
C GLU A 117 -6.97 13.37 17.64
N GLN A 118 -7.06 12.18 17.08
CA GLN A 118 -6.40 10.98 17.61
C GLN A 118 -4.96 10.80 17.10
N ILE A 119 -4.62 11.33 15.92
CA ILE A 119 -3.36 11.00 15.25
C ILE A 119 -2.12 11.31 16.09
N TYR A 120 -2.10 12.39 16.85
CA TYR A 120 -0.95 12.73 17.70
C TYR A 120 -0.76 11.72 18.85
N THR A 121 -1.86 11.30 19.47
CA THR A 121 -1.82 10.27 20.50
C THR A 121 -1.39 8.93 19.92
N THR A 122 -1.97 8.53 18.79
CA THR A 122 -1.62 7.30 18.09
C THR A 122 -0.16 7.28 17.63
N CYS A 123 0.33 8.41 17.09
CA CYS A 123 1.74 8.55 16.74
C CYS A 123 2.66 8.33 17.95
N ASN A 124 2.34 8.93 19.09
CA ASN A 124 3.11 8.76 20.32
C ASN A 124 3.08 7.31 20.85
N GLU A 125 1.96 6.62 20.72
CA GLU A 125 1.86 5.19 21.02
C GLU A 125 2.76 4.37 20.08
N GLY A 126 2.74 4.65 18.78
CA GLY A 126 3.65 4.04 17.81
C GLY A 126 5.12 4.32 18.14
N LEU A 127 5.48 5.57 18.43
CA LEU A 127 6.84 5.94 18.85
C LEU A 127 7.28 5.20 20.12
N ARG A 128 6.38 5.04 21.11
CA ARG A 128 6.66 4.28 22.33
C ARG A 128 6.98 2.82 22.00
N VAL A 129 6.20 2.18 21.13
CA VAL A 129 6.47 0.80 20.70
C VAL A 129 7.80 0.69 19.97
N LEU A 130 8.11 1.61 19.02
CA LEU A 130 9.40 1.61 18.32
C LEU A 130 10.58 1.79 19.28
N LYS A 131 10.44 2.58 20.35
CA LYS A 131 11.44 2.73 21.41
C LYS A 131 11.60 1.44 22.23
N GLU A 132 10.50 0.79 22.62
CA GLU A 132 10.51 -0.48 23.37
C GLU A 132 11.19 -1.61 22.58
N LEU A 133 11.03 -1.61 21.25
CA LEU A 133 11.66 -2.53 20.32
C LEU A 133 13.11 -2.15 19.96
N ASN A 134 13.65 -1.08 20.51
CA ASN A 134 14.96 -0.50 20.18
C ASN A 134 15.15 -0.13 18.70
N ILE A 135 14.06 0.12 17.99
CA ILE A 135 14.08 0.66 16.61
C ILE A 135 14.40 2.15 16.64
N LEU A 136 13.87 2.86 17.63
CA LEU A 136 14.17 4.26 17.91
C LEU A 136 14.84 4.42 19.29
N PRO A 137 15.73 5.41 19.44
CA PRO A 137 16.30 5.78 20.74
C PRO A 137 15.22 6.23 21.73
N GLN A 138 15.41 5.90 23.02
CA GLN A 138 14.47 6.26 24.08
C GLN A 138 14.27 7.76 24.27
N ASN A 139 15.26 8.56 23.88
CA ASN A 139 15.29 10.02 24.05
C ASN A 139 14.61 10.81 22.91
N VAL A 140 14.00 10.15 21.93
CA VAL A 140 13.18 10.83 20.90
C VAL A 140 11.92 11.38 21.56
N ASN A 141 11.70 12.69 21.45
CA ASN A 141 10.56 13.39 22.06
C ASN A 141 9.22 13.00 21.42
N ASP A 142 8.15 13.14 22.20
CA ASP A 142 6.80 12.93 21.72
C ASP A 142 6.36 14.05 20.77
N VAL A 143 5.41 13.74 19.88
CA VAL A 143 4.82 14.69 18.95
C VAL A 143 3.62 15.41 19.57
N ASN A 144 3.36 16.64 19.13
CA ASN A 144 2.20 17.42 19.56
C ASN A 144 1.70 18.34 18.43
N ALA A 145 0.44 18.74 18.50
CA ALA A 145 -0.20 19.57 17.47
C ALA A 145 0.39 20.98 17.32
N ALA A 146 1.11 21.49 18.32
CA ALA A 146 1.75 22.81 18.23
C ALA A 146 3.03 22.81 17.38
N SER A 147 3.71 21.67 17.31
CA SER A 147 5.00 21.52 16.65
C SER A 147 4.94 20.71 15.35
N TYR A 148 3.89 19.94 15.13
CA TYR A 148 3.77 19.04 13.98
C TYR A 148 2.50 19.31 13.18
N ASN A 149 2.60 19.07 11.88
CA ASN A 149 1.46 19.04 10.97
C ASN A 149 1.13 17.59 10.64
N ALA A 150 -0.14 17.23 10.67
CA ALA A 150 -0.64 15.94 10.20
C ALA A 150 -1.45 16.14 8.93
N THR A 151 -1.18 15.35 7.89
CA THR A 151 -1.89 15.42 6.62
C THR A 151 -2.25 14.01 6.17
N LEU A 152 -3.52 13.81 5.82
CA LEU A 152 -4.04 12.51 5.39
C LEU A 152 -3.85 12.32 3.89
N TYR A 153 -3.31 11.16 3.48
CA TYR A 153 -3.10 10.76 2.10
C TYR A 153 -3.72 9.40 1.81
N SER A 154 -4.10 9.18 0.56
CA SER A 154 -4.44 7.88 -0.01
C SER A 154 -3.37 7.48 -1.01
N ALA A 155 -2.75 6.34 -0.79
CA ALA A 155 -1.87 5.65 -1.72
C ALA A 155 -2.73 4.66 -2.51
N ILE A 156 -2.90 4.87 -3.80
CA ILE A 156 -3.89 4.20 -4.64
C ILE A 156 -3.20 3.52 -5.82
N ASP A 157 -3.52 2.25 -6.04
CA ASP A 157 -3.31 1.59 -7.33
C ASP A 157 -4.39 2.09 -8.31
N VAL A 158 -4.01 2.87 -9.31
CA VAL A 158 -4.97 3.48 -10.24
C VAL A 158 -5.65 2.44 -11.13
N LEU A 159 -4.97 1.32 -11.41
CA LEU A 159 -5.53 0.23 -12.20
C LEU A 159 -6.54 -0.60 -11.37
N GLU A 160 -6.28 -0.76 -10.08
CA GLU A 160 -7.18 -1.40 -9.13
C GLU A 160 -7.44 -0.49 -7.92
N PRO A 161 -8.31 0.53 -8.03
CA PRO A 161 -8.51 1.55 -6.98
C PRO A 161 -9.02 1.02 -5.63
N ARG A 162 -9.46 -0.24 -5.60
CA ARG A 162 -9.80 -0.95 -4.35
C ARG A 162 -8.56 -1.24 -3.50
N ASN A 163 -7.40 -1.37 -4.15
CA ASN A 163 -6.10 -1.48 -3.53
C ASN A 163 -5.64 -0.08 -3.16
N ASN A 164 -6.02 0.38 -1.98
CA ASN A 164 -5.56 1.66 -1.47
C ASN A 164 -5.19 1.57 0.01
N VAL A 165 -4.18 2.33 0.37
CA VAL A 165 -3.68 2.47 1.75
C VAL A 165 -3.83 3.92 2.15
N VAL A 166 -4.52 4.18 3.26
CA VAL A 166 -4.63 5.53 3.79
C VAL A 166 -3.61 5.71 4.89
N VAL A 167 -2.84 6.79 4.78
CA VAL A 167 -1.77 7.09 5.73
C VAL A 167 -1.82 8.55 6.18
N TRP A 168 -1.49 8.75 7.43
CA TRP A 168 -1.16 10.07 7.96
C TRP A 168 0.32 10.36 7.73
N LYS A 169 0.62 11.48 7.08
CA LYS A 169 1.94 12.06 7.08
C LYS A 169 2.05 13.00 8.27
N MET A 170 2.89 12.65 9.23
CA MET A 170 3.27 13.49 10.35
C MET A 170 4.57 14.22 9.98
N GLU A 171 4.58 15.54 10.04
CA GLU A 171 5.73 16.34 9.64
C GLU A 171 6.01 17.44 10.67
N LEU A 172 7.27 17.57 11.11
CA LEU A 172 7.71 18.66 11.96
C LEU A 172 7.52 19.99 11.22
N SER A 173 6.91 20.98 11.85
CA SER A 173 6.66 22.27 11.24
C SER A 173 7.97 23.00 10.89
N ASN A 174 7.97 23.78 9.79
CA ASN A 174 9.18 24.47 9.30
C ASN A 174 9.77 25.42 10.32
N SER A 175 8.95 26.04 11.17
CA SER A 175 9.41 26.91 12.26
C SER A 175 10.24 26.14 13.29
N GLN A 176 9.95 24.88 13.49
CA GLN A 176 10.61 24.01 14.46
C GLN A 176 11.82 23.27 13.87
N LYS A 177 11.84 23.00 12.56
CA LYS A 177 12.97 22.33 11.88
C LYS A 177 14.29 23.10 12.07
N ASN A 178 14.23 24.42 12.16
CA ASN A 178 15.39 25.30 12.28
C ASN A 178 15.71 25.74 13.72
N ALA A 179 14.77 25.55 14.66
CA ALA A 179 14.87 26.15 15.99
C ALA A 179 15.68 25.32 16.97
N ASP A 180 15.80 24.01 16.78
CA ASP A 180 16.34 23.14 17.81
C ASP A 180 17.00 21.87 17.25
N LYS A 181 18.08 21.41 17.94
CA LYS A 181 18.80 20.16 17.64
C LYS A 181 18.34 19.00 18.55
N GLU A 182 17.19 19.11 19.18
CA GLU A 182 16.67 18.08 20.05
C GLU A 182 16.37 16.77 19.32
N ASN A 183 16.46 15.66 20.04
CA ASN A 183 16.08 14.35 19.55
C ASN A 183 14.56 14.30 19.33
N ARG A 184 14.14 14.23 18.09
CA ARG A 184 12.72 14.29 17.71
C ARG A 184 12.43 13.62 16.39
N LEU A 185 11.19 13.26 16.21
CA LEU A 185 10.68 12.87 14.90
C LEU A 185 10.74 14.07 13.94
N ILE A 186 11.16 13.85 12.71
CA ILE A 186 11.18 14.86 11.66
C ILE A 186 10.00 14.65 10.71
N ASP A 187 9.82 13.40 10.27
CA ASP A 187 8.78 13.00 9.33
C ASP A 187 8.39 11.53 9.60
N ALA A 188 7.13 11.17 9.38
CA ALA A 188 6.69 9.78 9.42
C ALA A 188 5.43 9.56 8.59
N TYR A 189 5.28 8.33 8.05
CA TYR A 189 4.03 7.83 7.49
C TYR A 189 3.42 6.79 8.43
N ILE A 190 2.17 7.01 8.82
CA ILE A 190 1.44 6.23 9.83
C ILE A 190 0.20 5.65 9.19
N ASP A 191 -0.02 4.35 9.30
CA ASP A 191 -1.24 3.69 8.82
C ASP A 191 -2.47 4.31 9.50
N ALA A 192 -3.45 4.76 8.71
CA ALA A 192 -4.66 5.37 9.25
C ALA A 192 -5.63 4.36 9.86
N ASP A 193 -5.46 3.06 9.59
CA ASP A 193 -6.33 2.00 10.09
C ASP A 193 -5.86 1.44 11.45
N ASP A 194 -4.53 1.23 11.63
CA ASP A 194 -3.98 0.57 12.82
C ASP A 194 -2.88 1.36 13.55
N GLY A 195 -2.49 2.52 13.03
CA GLY A 195 -1.52 3.43 13.68
C GLY A 195 -0.06 2.99 13.59
N LYS A 196 0.26 1.97 12.79
CA LYS A 196 1.63 1.51 12.61
C LYS A 196 2.45 2.50 11.78
N ILE A 197 3.72 2.66 12.13
CA ILE A 197 4.63 3.59 11.46
C ILE A 197 5.39 2.84 10.36
N TYR A 198 5.09 3.18 9.10
CA TYR A 198 5.73 2.59 7.92
C TYR A 198 7.13 3.14 7.65
N GLU A 199 7.26 4.44 7.75
CA GLU A 199 8.49 5.17 7.45
C GLU A 199 8.67 6.27 8.48
N PHE A 200 9.92 6.53 8.86
CA PHE A 200 10.23 7.64 9.74
C PHE A 200 11.63 8.22 9.48
N TYR A 201 11.78 9.48 9.82
CA TYR A 201 13.04 10.20 9.95
C TYR A 201 13.07 10.79 11.36
N ALA A 202 14.12 10.50 12.12
CA ALA A 202 14.22 10.96 13.51
C ALA A 202 15.62 11.46 13.83
N ARG A 203 15.71 12.68 14.32
CA ARG A 203 16.97 13.22 14.85
C ARG A 203 17.32 12.52 16.13
N THR A 204 18.59 12.13 16.28
CA THR A 204 19.09 11.32 17.38
C THR A 204 20.49 11.78 17.78
N SER A 205 20.90 11.40 18.98
CA SER A 205 22.29 11.55 19.45
C SER A 205 23.17 10.33 19.20
N LEU A 206 22.67 9.29 18.51
CA LEU A 206 23.43 8.11 18.14
C LEU A 206 24.45 8.42 17.03
N PHE A 207 25.46 7.58 16.92
CA PHE A 207 26.36 7.52 15.78
C PHE A 207 26.06 6.26 14.95
N TRP A 208 26.45 6.26 13.69
CA TRP A 208 26.23 5.10 12.82
C TRP A 208 26.76 3.77 13.40
N GLY A 209 27.92 3.83 14.06
CA GLY A 209 28.52 2.65 14.68
C GLY A 209 27.69 2.02 15.82
N ASP A 210 26.74 2.78 16.37
CA ASP A 210 25.85 2.34 17.45
C ASP A 210 24.52 1.75 16.90
N ILE A 211 24.33 1.78 15.58
CA ILE A 211 23.09 1.38 14.92
C ILE A 211 23.21 -0.03 14.36
N ASP A 212 22.50 -0.97 14.96
CA ASP A 212 22.34 -2.32 14.42
C ASP A 212 21.15 -2.37 13.44
N THR A 213 21.46 -2.20 12.16
CA THR A 213 20.43 -2.15 11.11
C THR A 213 19.70 -3.48 10.93
N ASP A 214 20.37 -4.64 11.17
CA ASP A 214 19.74 -5.95 11.06
C ASP A 214 18.73 -6.16 12.19
N ALA A 215 19.10 -5.84 13.42
CA ALA A 215 18.17 -5.89 14.55
C ALA A 215 16.98 -4.94 14.37
N ILE A 216 17.22 -3.73 13.87
CA ILE A 216 16.16 -2.74 13.60
C ILE A 216 15.17 -3.26 12.58
N ILE A 217 15.63 -3.79 11.43
CA ILE A 217 14.74 -4.22 10.37
C ILE A 217 13.94 -5.47 10.75
N GLU A 218 14.54 -6.40 11.49
CA GLU A 218 13.84 -7.58 12.00
C GLU A 218 12.74 -7.18 12.99
N ALA A 219 13.06 -6.34 13.98
CA ALA A 219 12.09 -5.85 14.96
C ALA A 219 10.96 -5.03 14.30
N TRP A 220 11.29 -4.21 13.28
CA TRP A 220 10.30 -3.45 12.53
C TRP A 220 9.41 -4.36 11.67
N ALA A 221 9.98 -5.39 11.03
CA ALA A 221 9.20 -6.36 10.26
C ALA A 221 8.18 -7.10 11.14
N ASP A 222 8.60 -7.54 12.32
CA ASP A 222 7.71 -8.17 13.29
C ASP A 222 6.61 -7.19 13.76
N TYR A 223 6.98 -5.95 14.08
CA TYR A 223 6.03 -4.88 14.43
C TYR A 223 4.99 -4.64 13.34
N MET A 224 5.41 -4.60 12.08
CA MET A 224 4.52 -4.42 10.93
C MET A 224 3.71 -5.67 10.59
N GLY A 225 4.13 -6.86 11.03
CA GLY A 225 3.55 -8.14 10.64
C GLY A 225 3.94 -8.55 9.22
N LEU A 226 5.17 -8.21 8.83
CA LEU A 226 5.76 -8.56 7.53
C LEU A 226 6.46 -9.92 7.59
N GLY A 227 6.76 -10.49 6.41
CA GLY A 227 7.62 -11.67 6.31
C GLY A 227 9.09 -11.34 6.63
N THR A 228 9.92 -12.37 6.73
CA THR A 228 11.36 -12.23 7.01
C THR A 228 12.04 -11.42 5.89
N PRO A 229 12.79 -10.36 6.23
CA PRO A 229 13.53 -9.58 5.25
C PRO A 229 14.68 -10.38 4.65
N SER A 230 15.03 -10.10 3.39
CA SER A 230 16.25 -10.58 2.76
C SER A 230 17.17 -9.40 2.46
N ALA A 231 18.48 -9.64 2.47
CA ALA A 231 19.44 -8.61 2.10
C ALA A 231 19.23 -8.19 0.64
N TYR A 232 19.30 -6.89 0.38
CA TYR A 232 19.27 -6.36 -0.98
C TYR A 232 20.66 -6.49 -1.61
N GLU A 233 20.72 -7.15 -2.76
CA GLU A 233 21.93 -7.22 -3.59
C GLU A 233 21.79 -6.23 -4.74
N SER A 234 22.67 -5.23 -4.79
CA SER A 234 22.65 -4.22 -5.86
C SER A 234 23.30 -4.77 -7.12
N ASP A 235 22.63 -4.55 -8.26
CA ASP A 235 23.19 -4.85 -9.58
C ASP A 235 24.37 -3.93 -9.93
N ASN A 236 24.49 -2.78 -9.25
CA ASN A 236 25.58 -1.83 -9.40
C ASN A 236 26.08 -1.31 -8.04
N PRO A 237 27.05 -2.01 -7.43
CA PRO A 237 27.60 -1.62 -6.12
C PRO A 237 28.22 -0.22 -6.07
N LEU A 238 28.59 0.34 -7.24
CA LEU A 238 29.18 1.69 -7.33
C LEU A 238 28.16 2.80 -7.07
N LEU A 239 26.86 2.53 -7.20
CA LEU A 239 25.80 3.47 -6.87
C LEU A 239 25.50 3.51 -5.36
N GLU A 240 26.00 2.56 -4.61
CA GLU A 240 25.79 2.41 -3.17
C GLU A 240 27.06 2.74 -2.38
N THR A 241 27.59 3.94 -2.60
CA THR A 241 28.93 4.33 -2.11
C THR A 241 28.92 4.93 -0.71
N THR A 242 27.77 5.10 -0.07
CA THR A 242 27.73 5.61 1.30
C THR A 242 27.69 4.46 2.32
N PRO A 243 28.57 4.45 3.33
CA PRO A 243 28.58 3.37 4.34
C PRO A 243 27.45 3.50 5.37
N TYR A 244 26.60 4.51 5.26
CA TYR A 244 25.64 4.90 6.28
C TYR A 244 24.21 4.44 5.99
N PHE A 245 24.02 3.34 5.24
CA PHE A 245 22.73 2.69 5.08
C PHE A 245 22.88 1.21 4.73
N LYS A 246 21.79 0.46 4.99
CA LYS A 246 21.63 -0.92 4.53
C LYS A 246 20.22 -1.11 3.99
N LYS A 247 20.10 -1.86 2.89
CA LYS A 247 18.84 -2.13 2.22
C LYS A 247 18.40 -3.56 2.42
N TYR A 248 17.09 -3.76 2.50
CA TYR A 248 16.42 -5.03 2.68
C TYR A 248 15.25 -5.15 1.72
N VAL A 249 14.95 -6.40 1.33
CA VAL A 249 13.88 -6.71 0.40
C VAL A 249 12.75 -7.44 1.13
N PHE A 250 11.55 -6.99 0.91
CA PHE A 250 10.32 -7.65 1.32
C PHE A 250 9.50 -8.06 0.10
N PRO A 251 8.73 -9.19 0.17
CA PRO A 251 7.81 -9.54 -0.89
C PRO A 251 6.72 -8.46 -1.01
N GLY A 252 6.31 -8.17 -2.25
CA GLY A 252 5.23 -7.25 -2.56
C GLY A 252 3.99 -7.97 -3.12
N MET A 253 3.26 -7.30 -4.01
CA MET A 253 2.14 -7.90 -4.72
C MET A 253 2.65 -8.72 -5.92
N GLY A 254 2.12 -9.93 -6.12
CA GLY A 254 2.55 -10.82 -7.20
C GLY A 254 4.04 -11.12 -7.15
N GLU A 255 4.78 -10.78 -8.21
CA GLU A 255 6.24 -10.88 -8.28
C GLU A 255 6.97 -9.61 -7.83
N GLY A 256 6.20 -8.60 -7.40
CA GLY A 256 6.75 -7.33 -6.93
C GLY A 256 7.51 -7.47 -5.61
N ARG A 257 8.38 -6.50 -5.34
CA ARG A 257 9.16 -6.42 -4.10
C ARG A 257 9.24 -4.97 -3.65
N THR A 258 9.35 -4.81 -2.34
CA THR A 258 9.54 -3.51 -1.68
C THR A 258 10.94 -3.46 -1.09
N ILE A 259 11.63 -2.36 -1.28
CA ILE A 259 12.94 -2.13 -0.68
C ILE A 259 12.73 -1.25 0.54
N VAL A 260 13.27 -1.69 1.68
CA VAL A 260 13.31 -0.90 2.91
C VAL A 260 14.76 -0.59 3.24
N THR A 261 15.04 0.68 3.46
CA THR A 261 16.38 1.19 3.76
C THR A 261 16.42 1.67 5.20
N VAL A 262 17.30 1.11 6.01
CA VAL A 262 17.68 1.67 7.31
C VAL A 262 18.98 2.43 7.11
N GLY A 263 18.99 3.70 7.48
CA GLY A 263 20.16 4.55 7.24
C GLY A 263 20.30 5.71 8.21
N TYR A 264 21.38 6.46 8.01
CA TYR A 264 21.76 7.55 8.89
C TYR A 264 22.39 8.70 8.12
N TYR A 265 21.93 9.91 8.37
CA TYR A 265 22.53 11.15 7.86
C TYR A 265 23.48 11.75 8.90
N GLU A 266 24.78 11.46 8.78
CA GLU A 266 25.80 11.87 9.74
C GLU A 266 25.83 13.39 9.98
N GLY A 267 25.69 14.21 8.92
CA GLY A 267 25.78 15.66 9.02
C GLY A 267 24.68 16.32 9.84
N ILE A 268 23.53 15.65 10.02
CA ILE A 268 22.37 16.16 10.75
C ILE A 268 21.93 15.23 11.89
N ASN A 269 22.67 14.15 12.11
CA ASN A 269 22.40 13.13 13.13
C ASN A 269 20.98 12.58 13.07
N GLU A 270 20.58 12.10 11.90
CA GLU A 270 19.23 11.65 11.64
C GLU A 270 19.21 10.19 11.21
N ILE A 271 18.58 9.33 12.02
CA ILE A 271 18.28 7.95 11.65
C ILE A 271 17.00 7.93 10.82
N PHE A 272 16.95 7.07 9.83
CA PHE A 272 15.74 6.88 9.03
C PHE A 272 15.50 5.41 8.70
N LEU A 273 14.23 5.08 8.58
CA LEU A 273 13.73 3.88 7.95
C LEU A 273 12.83 4.34 6.80
N LYS A 274 13.24 4.06 5.57
CA LYS A 274 12.59 4.50 4.34
C LYS A 274 12.11 3.33 3.50
N ILE A 275 10.92 3.45 2.93
CA ILE A 275 10.33 2.50 1.98
C ILE A 275 10.44 3.01 0.54
N SER A 276 10.71 2.10 -0.43
CA SER A 276 10.86 2.44 -1.84
C SER A 276 10.58 1.26 -2.78
#